data_d0bc4eba04cf5336bfbcd0111bc8d569
#
_entry.id   d0bc4eba04cf5336bfbcd0111bc8d569
#
_cell.length_a   1.000
_cell.length_b   1.000
_cell.length_c   1.000
_cell.angle_alpha   90.00
_cell.angle_beta   90.00
_cell.angle_gamma   90.00
#
_symmetry.space_group_name_H-M   'P 1'
#
loop_
_entity.id
_entity.type
_entity.pdbx_description
1 polymer ?
#
loop_
_entity_poly.entity_id
_entity_poly.type
_entity_poly.pdbx_seq_one_letter_code
_entity_poly.pdbx_strand_id
1 'polypeptide(L)'
;MRVTDLNVGDTAAAAHPADFEQLVNDREAKGLRTTLYSCTGHRPGNFSLSAPVESYWSIVNAGKSGTAGFLRWAYDAWVEDPLDDTTHSKFEPGDCFLIYPDEKTAQNPISRSSVRLERMAEGVRDINKLAVIKKEAPQLADQIQKLYAGILTTAQGGHPAFLTDAQIATLSAEMDTFQAGIASLTDQYIKLTGRTEESETEAESETKKETESETKPIESETAATEKPDPKPQPDTKESETKQQVPSTETPAKARPAKVRGLSIKAVSKGKLLLKWKKVKNADGYVVYRADKKKGKYKKVKVLNGAKKISFTNKKLKKKKTYYYKVCAYHKVGKKKVYGSCSAVKSRK
;
A
#
# COMPACT_ATOMS: atom_id res chain seq x y z
N MET A 1 -18.48 -25.17 15.95
CA MET A 1 -18.52 -24.02 15.04
C MET A 1 -17.67 -24.34 13.82
N ARG A 2 -18.18 -24.18 12.61
CA ARG A 2 -17.45 -24.51 11.37
C ARG A 2 -16.89 -23.21 10.78
N VAL A 3 -15.58 -23.08 10.60
CA VAL A 3 -14.96 -21.92 9.96
C VAL A 3 -15.17 -22.04 8.45
N THR A 4 -16.05 -21.24 7.87
CA THR A 4 -16.37 -21.23 6.45
C THR A 4 -15.31 -20.52 5.62
N ASP A 5 -14.80 -19.39 6.11
CA ASP A 5 -13.80 -18.58 5.46
C ASP A 5 -12.50 -18.57 6.29
N LEU A 6 -11.40 -18.93 5.68
CA LEU A 6 -10.07 -18.94 6.28
C LEU A 6 -9.17 -17.97 5.52
N ASN A 7 -8.47 -17.12 6.24
CA ASN A 7 -7.49 -16.23 5.67
C ASN A 7 -6.09 -16.61 6.12
N VAL A 8 -5.16 -16.82 5.19
CA VAL A 8 -3.79 -17.27 5.44
C VAL A 8 -2.80 -16.18 5.03
N GLY A 9 -1.82 -15.91 5.88
CA GLY A 9 -0.74 -14.97 5.56
C GLY A 9 0.13 -15.47 4.40
N ASP A 10 0.42 -14.60 3.45
CA ASP A 10 1.20 -14.90 2.24
C ASP A 10 2.62 -15.42 2.53
N THR A 11 3.28 -14.91 3.58
CA THR A 11 4.60 -15.41 4.00
C THR A 11 4.52 -16.80 4.61
N ALA A 12 3.45 -17.14 5.33
CA ALA A 12 3.23 -18.48 5.85
C ALA A 12 2.95 -19.47 4.71
N ALA A 13 2.12 -19.09 3.75
CA ALA A 13 1.87 -19.85 2.54
C ALA A 13 3.16 -20.09 1.73
N ALA A 14 4.01 -19.07 1.59
CA ALA A 14 5.28 -19.17 0.89
C ALA A 14 6.32 -20.05 1.63
N ALA A 15 6.28 -20.09 2.97
CA ALA A 15 7.15 -20.94 3.78
C ALA A 15 6.77 -22.42 3.74
N HIS A 16 5.49 -22.73 3.52
CA HIS A 16 4.94 -24.08 3.52
C HIS A 16 4.02 -24.32 2.31
N PRO A 17 4.55 -24.25 1.05
CA PRO A 17 3.72 -24.21 -0.14
C PRO A 17 2.90 -25.49 -0.36
N ALA A 18 3.47 -26.67 -0.09
CA ALA A 18 2.76 -27.96 -0.24
C ALA A 18 1.62 -28.10 0.77
N ASP A 19 1.86 -27.75 2.04
CA ASP A 19 0.83 -27.82 3.09
C ASP A 19 -0.29 -26.80 2.81
N PHE A 20 0.07 -25.65 2.25
CA PHE A 20 -0.90 -24.62 1.89
C PHE A 20 -1.76 -25.05 0.69
N GLU A 21 -1.16 -25.61 -0.35
CA GLU A 21 -1.87 -26.15 -1.50
C GLU A 21 -2.86 -27.26 -1.06
N GLN A 22 -2.41 -28.21 -0.25
CA GLN A 22 -3.27 -29.24 0.32
C GLN A 22 -4.44 -28.65 1.12
N LEU A 23 -4.17 -27.66 1.97
CA LEU A 23 -5.19 -26.96 2.74
C LEU A 23 -6.25 -26.30 1.85
N VAL A 24 -5.83 -25.61 0.79
CA VAL A 24 -6.73 -24.95 -0.16
C VAL A 24 -7.63 -25.99 -0.83
N ASN A 25 -7.05 -27.07 -1.37
CA ASN A 25 -7.76 -28.12 -2.06
C ASN A 25 -8.76 -28.86 -1.14
N ASP A 26 -8.34 -29.20 0.07
CA ASP A 26 -9.19 -29.87 1.07
C ASP A 26 -10.39 -29.02 1.51
N ARG A 27 -10.19 -27.70 1.54
CA ARG A 27 -11.24 -26.77 1.91
C ARG A 27 -12.20 -26.52 0.76
N GLU A 28 -11.69 -26.36 -0.45
CA GLU A 28 -12.49 -26.18 -1.67
C GLU A 28 -13.40 -27.41 -1.91
N ALA A 29 -12.86 -28.62 -1.77
CA ALA A 29 -13.63 -29.87 -1.87
C ALA A 29 -14.80 -29.96 -0.87
N LYS A 30 -14.74 -29.19 0.23
CA LYS A 30 -15.81 -29.10 1.25
C LYS A 30 -16.70 -27.86 1.07
N GLY A 31 -16.55 -27.13 -0.04
CA GLY A 31 -17.26 -25.88 -0.30
C GLY A 31 -16.86 -24.73 0.66
N LEU A 32 -15.64 -24.78 1.20
CA LEU A 32 -15.11 -23.76 2.12
C LEU A 32 -14.10 -22.86 1.38
N ARG A 33 -14.08 -21.58 1.70
CA ARG A 33 -13.19 -20.62 1.05
C ARG A 33 -11.89 -20.40 1.84
N THR A 34 -10.80 -20.23 1.08
CA THR A 34 -9.50 -19.80 1.60
C THR A 34 -9.05 -18.57 0.82
N THR A 35 -8.54 -17.55 1.51
CA THR A 35 -8.02 -16.32 0.92
C THR A 35 -6.60 -16.09 1.39
N LEU A 36 -5.80 -15.38 0.59
CA LEU A 36 -4.50 -14.87 0.99
C LEU A 36 -4.60 -13.49 1.63
N TYR A 37 -3.67 -13.22 2.54
CA TYR A 37 -3.53 -11.96 3.24
C TYR A 37 -2.07 -11.52 3.27
N SER A 38 -1.79 -10.27 2.89
CA SER A 38 -0.46 -9.67 3.00
C SER A 38 -0.41 -8.72 4.20
N CYS A 39 0.45 -9.02 5.16
CA CYS A 39 0.62 -8.21 6.37
C CYS A 39 1.53 -7.01 6.10
N THR A 40 1.45 -5.99 6.98
CA THR A 40 2.40 -4.88 6.98
C THR A 40 3.83 -5.40 7.18
N GLY A 41 4.80 -4.82 6.48
CA GLY A 41 6.18 -5.31 6.47
C GLY A 41 6.45 -6.47 5.50
N HIS A 42 5.44 -7.00 4.80
CA HIS A 42 5.64 -7.99 3.75
C HIS A 42 5.96 -7.33 2.40
N ARG A 43 6.67 -8.09 1.55
CA ARG A 43 7.04 -7.72 0.19
C ARG A 43 6.95 -8.94 -0.73
N PRO A 44 6.50 -8.81 -2.00
CA PRO A 44 5.90 -7.61 -2.60
C PRO A 44 4.78 -7.01 -1.75
N GLY A 45 4.65 -5.68 -1.74
CA GLY A 45 3.76 -4.94 -0.85
C GLY A 45 2.71 -4.11 -1.58
N ASN A 46 1.80 -3.50 -0.80
CA ASN A 46 0.74 -2.64 -1.31
C ASN A 46 0.76 -1.27 -0.61
N PHE A 47 1.95 -0.66 -0.53
CA PHE A 47 2.20 0.60 0.16
C PHE A 47 2.31 1.75 -0.84
N SER A 48 2.21 2.99 -0.37
CA SER A 48 2.36 4.17 -1.25
C SER A 48 3.71 4.27 -1.95
N LEU A 49 4.73 3.57 -1.44
CA LEU A 49 6.09 3.54 -2.00
C LEU A 49 6.41 2.20 -2.69
N SER A 50 5.48 1.26 -2.71
CA SER A 50 5.61 0.03 -3.48
C SER A 50 5.52 0.31 -4.97
N ALA A 51 6.25 -0.46 -5.77
CA ALA A 51 6.10 -0.38 -7.21
C ALA A 51 4.70 -0.88 -7.63
N PRO A 52 4.07 -0.28 -8.65
CA PRO A 52 2.72 -0.69 -9.08
C PRO A 52 2.59 -2.18 -9.41
N VAL A 53 3.64 -2.80 -9.91
CA VAL A 53 3.69 -4.24 -10.23
C VAL A 53 3.47 -5.13 -9.00
N GLU A 54 3.86 -4.66 -7.81
CA GLU A 54 3.67 -5.42 -6.56
C GLU A 54 2.18 -5.63 -6.24
N SER A 55 1.34 -4.63 -6.53
CA SER A 55 -0.10 -4.72 -6.33
C SER A 55 -0.77 -5.69 -7.31
N TYR A 56 -0.32 -5.70 -8.56
CA TYR A 56 -0.75 -6.68 -9.57
C TYR A 56 -0.34 -8.09 -9.14
N TRP A 57 0.93 -8.28 -8.78
CA TRP A 57 1.46 -9.57 -8.32
C TRP A 57 0.68 -10.12 -7.12
N SER A 58 0.25 -9.30 -6.17
CA SER A 58 -0.50 -9.75 -4.99
C SER A 58 -1.75 -10.54 -5.37
N ILE A 59 -2.45 -10.10 -6.42
CA ILE A 59 -3.63 -10.78 -6.94
C ILE A 59 -3.25 -12.03 -7.73
N VAL A 60 -2.24 -11.92 -8.59
CA VAL A 60 -1.74 -13.06 -9.38
C VAL A 60 -1.24 -14.17 -8.46
N ASN A 61 -0.55 -13.84 -7.36
CA ASN A 61 -0.10 -14.80 -6.35
C ASN A 61 -1.27 -15.51 -5.65
N ALA A 62 -2.37 -14.82 -5.39
CA ALA A 62 -3.60 -15.45 -4.89
C ALA A 62 -4.16 -16.45 -5.90
N GLY A 63 -4.24 -16.08 -7.19
CA GLY A 63 -4.65 -16.96 -8.27
C GLY A 63 -3.73 -18.18 -8.44
N LYS A 64 -2.40 -17.97 -8.43
CA LYS A 64 -1.40 -19.06 -8.46
C LYS A 64 -1.60 -20.07 -7.33
N SER A 65 -1.97 -19.58 -6.16
CA SER A 65 -2.18 -20.40 -4.96
C SER A 65 -3.55 -21.09 -4.93
N GLY A 66 -4.37 -20.96 -5.96
CA GLY A 66 -5.73 -21.54 -6.03
C GLY A 66 -6.71 -20.95 -5.00
N THR A 67 -6.39 -19.83 -4.36
CA THR A 67 -7.26 -19.24 -3.34
C THR A 67 -8.44 -18.49 -3.95
N ALA A 68 -9.53 -18.39 -3.19
CA ALA A 68 -10.75 -17.70 -3.60
C ALA A 68 -10.60 -16.16 -3.67
N GLY A 69 -9.47 -15.62 -3.21
CA GLY A 69 -9.21 -14.18 -3.28
C GLY A 69 -8.07 -13.70 -2.40
N PHE A 70 -7.87 -12.39 -2.44
CA PHE A 70 -6.88 -11.66 -1.67
C PHE A 70 -7.59 -10.70 -0.71
N LEU A 71 -7.23 -10.75 0.56
CA LEU A 71 -7.78 -9.89 1.60
C LEU A 71 -6.82 -8.74 1.92
N ARG A 72 -7.35 -7.54 1.99
CA ARG A 72 -6.70 -6.39 2.65
C ARG A 72 -7.45 -6.04 3.92
N TRP A 73 -6.70 -5.75 5.00
CA TRP A 73 -7.29 -5.43 6.29
C TRP A 73 -7.99 -4.07 6.33
N ALA A 74 -7.59 -3.15 5.44
CA ALA A 74 -8.15 -1.82 5.34
C ALA A 74 -8.21 -1.36 3.88
N TYR A 75 -9.32 -0.71 3.53
CA TYR A 75 -9.59 -0.20 2.19
C TYR A 75 -9.61 1.33 2.15
N ASP A 76 -10.10 1.96 3.22
CA ASP A 76 -10.34 3.39 3.36
C ASP A 76 -10.11 3.92 4.79
N ALA A 77 -9.31 3.22 5.60
CA ALA A 77 -8.92 3.68 6.93
C ALA A 77 -7.90 4.82 6.83
N TRP A 78 -8.40 5.99 6.43
CA TRP A 78 -7.58 7.15 6.13
C TRP A 78 -6.86 7.71 7.35
N VAL A 79 -5.62 8.14 7.12
CA VAL A 79 -4.87 9.00 8.04
C VAL A 79 -5.49 10.42 8.02
N GLU A 80 -5.03 11.31 8.89
CA GLU A 80 -5.60 12.66 9.06
C GLU A 80 -5.66 13.49 7.75
N ASP A 81 -4.66 13.36 6.89
CA ASP A 81 -4.54 14.08 5.61
C ASP A 81 -3.96 13.18 4.51
N PRO A 82 -4.74 12.20 4.01
CA PRO A 82 -4.23 11.16 3.12
C PRO A 82 -3.82 11.67 1.74
N LEU A 83 -4.33 12.83 1.30
CA LEU A 83 -3.93 13.46 0.04
C LEU A 83 -2.56 14.13 0.10
N ASP A 84 -2.11 14.54 1.29
CA ASP A 84 -0.81 15.21 1.50
C ASP A 84 0.22 14.32 2.19
N ASP A 85 -0.20 13.42 3.09
CA ASP A 85 0.68 12.57 3.89
C ASP A 85 0.03 11.20 4.14
N THR A 86 0.56 10.16 3.53
CA THR A 86 0.09 8.78 3.67
C THR A 86 0.72 8.05 4.86
N THR A 87 1.57 8.73 5.67
CA THR A 87 2.28 8.08 6.77
C THR A 87 1.35 7.73 7.93
N HIS A 88 1.55 6.54 8.47
CA HIS A 88 0.87 6.05 9.67
C HIS A 88 1.89 5.86 10.81
N SER A 89 1.45 5.89 12.08
CA SER A 89 2.34 5.76 13.24
C SER A 89 2.93 4.35 13.41
N LYS A 90 2.22 3.33 12.93
CA LYS A 90 2.55 1.90 13.13
C LYS A 90 2.72 1.12 11.83
N PHE A 91 2.10 1.55 10.74
CA PHE A 91 2.08 0.84 9.47
C PHE A 91 2.88 1.60 8.41
N GLU A 92 3.26 0.89 7.35
CA GLU A 92 3.92 1.51 6.21
C GLU A 92 2.99 2.53 5.53
N PRO A 93 3.55 3.57 4.89
CA PRO A 93 2.75 4.60 4.24
C PRO A 93 1.75 4.02 3.25
N GLY A 94 0.46 4.34 3.42
CA GLY A 94 -0.62 3.88 2.55
C GLY A 94 -1.08 2.44 2.78
N ASP A 95 -0.56 1.73 3.79
CA ASP A 95 -1.02 0.39 4.14
C ASP A 95 -2.50 0.37 4.57
N CYS A 96 -2.97 1.46 5.16
CA CYS A 96 -4.32 1.57 5.72
C CYS A 96 -5.42 1.84 4.67
N PHE A 97 -5.09 2.13 3.42
CA PHE A 97 -6.09 2.48 2.41
C PHE A 97 -5.59 2.26 0.98
N LEU A 98 -6.53 1.89 0.12
CA LEU A 98 -6.33 1.71 -1.33
C LEU A 98 -7.03 2.80 -2.14
N ILE A 99 -8.07 3.43 -1.59
CA ILE A 99 -8.74 4.59 -2.18
C ILE A 99 -8.42 5.85 -1.38
N TYR A 100 -8.51 6.98 -2.05
CA TYR A 100 -8.33 8.29 -1.44
C TYR A 100 -9.67 9.02 -1.33
N PRO A 101 -9.90 9.82 -0.29
CA PRO A 101 -11.05 10.70 -0.24
C PRO A 101 -10.89 11.80 -1.28
N ASP A 102 -11.99 12.44 -1.62
CA ASP A 102 -11.93 13.71 -2.34
C ASP A 102 -11.42 14.85 -1.45
N GLU A 103 -11.19 16.02 -2.04
CA GLU A 103 -10.85 17.20 -1.25
C GLU A 103 -11.97 17.53 -0.27
N LYS A 104 -11.60 17.93 0.94
CA LYS A 104 -12.55 18.26 2.03
C LYS A 104 -13.59 19.35 1.66
N THR A 105 -13.30 20.10 0.59
CA THR A 105 -14.14 21.21 0.09
C THR A 105 -14.97 20.85 -1.15
N ALA A 106 -14.93 19.61 -1.61
CA ALA A 106 -15.70 19.18 -2.76
C ALA A 106 -17.22 19.25 -2.46
N GLN A 107 -17.98 19.82 -3.38
CA GLN A 107 -19.44 19.93 -3.23
C GLN A 107 -20.15 18.57 -3.40
N ASN A 108 -19.60 17.72 -4.26
CA ASN A 108 -20.05 16.35 -4.48
C ASN A 108 -18.82 15.42 -4.35
N PRO A 109 -18.45 15.04 -3.12
CA PRO A 109 -17.23 14.27 -2.89
C PRO A 109 -17.36 12.87 -3.51
N ILE A 110 -16.35 12.49 -4.30
CA ILE A 110 -16.18 11.15 -4.86
C ILE A 110 -14.86 10.57 -4.34
N SER A 111 -14.83 9.28 -4.06
CA SER A 111 -13.57 8.62 -3.74
C SER A 111 -12.70 8.49 -5.00
N ARG A 112 -11.39 8.64 -4.81
CA ARG A 112 -10.38 8.56 -5.88
C ARG A 112 -9.66 7.23 -5.78
N SER A 113 -9.58 6.51 -6.88
CA SER A 113 -8.77 5.31 -6.98
C SER A 113 -7.27 5.60 -6.81
N SER A 114 -6.52 4.60 -6.39
CA SER A 114 -5.06 4.63 -6.40
C SER A 114 -4.52 3.73 -7.49
N VAL A 115 -3.30 4.01 -7.95
CA VAL A 115 -2.58 3.12 -8.88
C VAL A 115 -2.52 1.68 -8.33
N ARG A 116 -2.42 1.51 -7.02
CA ARG A 116 -2.43 0.20 -6.37
C ARG A 116 -3.73 -0.55 -6.61
N LEU A 117 -4.87 0.12 -6.39
CA LEU A 117 -6.18 -0.47 -6.61
C LEU A 117 -6.42 -0.79 -8.10
N GLU A 118 -6.02 0.10 -9.01
CA GLU A 118 -6.14 -0.14 -10.46
C GLU A 118 -5.33 -1.37 -10.90
N ARG A 119 -4.10 -1.50 -10.39
CA ARG A 119 -3.26 -2.68 -10.68
C ARG A 119 -3.82 -3.96 -10.06
N MET A 120 -4.43 -3.90 -8.87
CA MET A 120 -5.16 -5.04 -8.31
C MET A 120 -6.37 -5.42 -9.17
N ALA A 121 -7.16 -4.44 -9.60
CA ALA A 121 -8.32 -4.69 -10.47
C ALA A 121 -7.90 -5.31 -11.81
N GLU A 122 -6.77 -4.91 -12.37
CA GLU A 122 -6.18 -5.54 -13.55
C GLU A 122 -5.85 -7.01 -13.28
N GLY A 123 -5.17 -7.31 -12.16
CA GLY A 123 -4.88 -8.68 -11.74
C GLY A 123 -6.14 -9.54 -11.59
N VAL A 124 -7.22 -8.98 -11.01
CA VAL A 124 -8.51 -9.67 -10.88
C VAL A 124 -9.08 -10.02 -12.26
N ARG A 125 -9.07 -9.10 -13.22
CA ARG A 125 -9.53 -9.37 -14.59
C ARG A 125 -8.74 -10.51 -15.23
N ASP A 126 -7.43 -10.49 -15.10
CA ASP A 126 -6.54 -11.48 -15.70
C ASP A 126 -6.73 -12.88 -15.10
N ILE A 127 -6.87 -12.98 -13.76
CA ILE A 127 -7.15 -14.26 -13.11
C ILE A 127 -8.53 -14.79 -13.48
N ASN A 128 -9.53 -13.91 -13.58
CA ASN A 128 -10.87 -14.30 -14.00
C ASN A 128 -10.87 -14.82 -15.44
N LYS A 129 -10.10 -14.21 -16.36
CA LYS A 129 -9.91 -14.75 -17.72
C LYS A 129 -9.35 -16.17 -17.68
N LEU A 130 -8.30 -16.40 -16.91
CA LEU A 130 -7.71 -17.74 -16.76
C LEU A 130 -8.71 -18.75 -16.17
N ALA A 131 -9.54 -18.34 -15.21
CA ALA A 131 -10.58 -19.19 -14.63
C ALA A 131 -11.65 -19.58 -15.66
N VAL A 132 -12.10 -18.64 -16.49
CA VAL A 132 -13.02 -18.89 -17.60
C VAL A 132 -12.38 -19.83 -18.62
N ILE A 133 -11.17 -19.56 -19.07
CA ILE A 133 -10.43 -20.41 -20.03
C ILE A 133 -10.30 -21.83 -19.48
N LYS A 134 -9.89 -22.00 -18.21
CA LYS A 134 -9.76 -23.31 -17.57
C LYS A 134 -11.08 -24.08 -17.54
N LYS A 135 -12.19 -23.38 -17.28
CA LYS A 135 -13.52 -23.98 -17.20
C LYS A 135 -14.06 -24.39 -18.57
N GLU A 136 -13.92 -23.53 -19.57
CA GLU A 136 -14.57 -23.71 -20.87
C GLU A 136 -13.67 -24.41 -21.92
N ALA A 137 -12.34 -24.37 -21.71
CA ALA A 137 -11.34 -25.04 -22.54
C ALA A 137 -10.35 -25.83 -21.67
N PRO A 138 -10.78 -26.90 -20.98
CA PRO A 138 -9.95 -27.63 -20.02
C PRO A 138 -8.66 -28.21 -20.63
N GLN A 139 -8.58 -28.39 -21.94
CA GLN A 139 -7.35 -28.75 -22.65
C GLN A 139 -6.23 -27.74 -22.54
N LEU A 140 -6.53 -26.49 -22.13
CA LEU A 140 -5.54 -25.45 -21.86
C LEU A 140 -5.08 -25.40 -20.39
N ALA A 141 -5.63 -26.23 -19.51
CA ALA A 141 -5.35 -26.21 -18.07
C ALA A 141 -3.86 -26.37 -17.75
N ASP A 142 -3.15 -27.29 -18.44
CA ASP A 142 -1.71 -27.50 -18.25
C ASP A 142 -0.89 -26.27 -18.65
N GLN A 143 -1.31 -25.54 -19.68
CA GLN A 143 -0.64 -24.32 -20.09
C GLN A 143 -0.84 -23.19 -19.06
N ILE A 144 -2.04 -23.09 -18.47
CA ILE A 144 -2.32 -22.16 -17.37
C ILE A 144 -1.44 -22.49 -16.16
N GLN A 145 -1.31 -23.78 -15.83
CA GLN A 145 -0.46 -24.22 -14.72
C GLN A 145 1.02 -23.91 -14.97
N LYS A 146 1.52 -24.13 -16.18
CA LYS A 146 2.88 -23.75 -16.58
C LYS A 146 3.09 -22.24 -16.52
N LEU A 147 2.09 -21.44 -16.90
CA LEU A 147 2.16 -19.99 -16.82
C LEU A 147 2.33 -19.52 -15.37
N TYR A 148 1.54 -20.05 -14.43
CA TYR A 148 1.72 -19.76 -13.00
C TYR A 148 3.06 -20.26 -12.44
N ALA A 149 3.55 -21.42 -12.89
CA ALA A 149 4.83 -21.96 -12.47
C ALA A 149 6.03 -21.08 -12.90
N GLY A 150 5.87 -20.28 -13.94
CA GLY A 150 6.87 -19.31 -14.40
C GLY A 150 7.08 -18.13 -13.44
N ILE A 151 6.19 -17.91 -12.49
CA ILE A 151 6.33 -16.87 -11.47
C ILE A 151 7.15 -17.42 -10.31
N LEU A 152 8.39 -16.96 -10.15
CA LEU A 152 9.32 -17.43 -9.11
C LEU A 152 9.33 -16.54 -7.87
N THR A 153 8.91 -15.29 -8.00
CA THR A 153 8.82 -14.36 -6.88
C THR A 153 7.82 -14.87 -5.83
N THR A 154 8.26 -14.89 -4.57
CA THR A 154 7.46 -15.32 -3.40
C THR A 154 7.36 -14.21 -2.36
N ALA A 155 6.32 -14.27 -1.53
CA ALA A 155 6.15 -13.35 -0.43
C ALA A 155 7.24 -13.51 0.63
N GLN A 156 7.77 -12.38 1.10
CA GLN A 156 8.81 -12.31 2.14
C GLN A 156 8.42 -11.28 3.20
N GLY A 157 8.65 -11.61 4.46
CA GLY A 157 8.53 -10.67 5.58
C GLY A 157 9.84 -9.92 5.84
N GLY A 158 9.77 -8.87 6.63
CA GLY A 158 10.93 -8.15 7.14
C GLY A 158 10.96 -6.67 6.78
N HIS A 159 12.00 -5.99 7.27
CA HIS A 159 12.25 -4.57 6.99
C HIS A 159 13.56 -4.38 6.23
N PRO A 160 13.61 -3.50 5.22
CA PRO A 160 12.47 -2.68 4.76
C PRO A 160 11.40 -3.52 4.07
N ALA A 161 10.15 -3.05 4.16
CA ALA A 161 9.00 -3.69 3.51
C ALA A 161 8.92 -3.42 1.99
N PHE A 162 9.99 -2.94 1.39
CA PHE A 162 10.06 -2.53 -0.01
C PHE A 162 11.08 -3.38 -0.77
N LEU A 163 10.75 -3.70 -2.01
CA LEU A 163 11.68 -4.35 -2.93
C LEU A 163 12.82 -3.40 -3.33
N THR A 164 13.97 -3.96 -3.64
CA THR A 164 15.08 -3.27 -4.31
C THR A 164 14.75 -3.04 -5.79
N ASP A 165 15.44 -2.10 -6.45
CA ASP A 165 15.27 -1.84 -7.88
C ASP A 165 15.48 -3.13 -8.73
N ALA A 166 16.44 -3.98 -8.36
CA ALA A 166 16.67 -5.26 -9.04
C ALA A 166 15.52 -6.27 -8.85
N GLN A 167 14.96 -6.36 -7.64
CA GLN A 167 13.80 -7.21 -7.37
C GLN A 167 12.55 -6.71 -8.11
N ILE A 168 12.37 -5.40 -8.20
CA ILE A 168 11.27 -4.79 -8.99
C ILE A 168 11.42 -5.13 -10.47
N ALA A 169 12.65 -5.05 -11.02
CA ALA A 169 12.91 -5.40 -12.41
C ALA A 169 12.61 -6.88 -12.70
N THR A 170 13.04 -7.78 -11.80
CA THR A 170 12.75 -9.22 -11.91
C THR A 170 11.24 -9.47 -11.87
N LEU A 171 10.53 -8.91 -10.88
CA LEU A 171 9.08 -9.05 -10.74
C LEU A 171 8.33 -8.49 -11.95
N SER A 172 8.78 -7.35 -12.49
CA SER A 172 8.18 -6.77 -13.69
C SER A 172 8.30 -7.70 -14.88
N ALA A 173 9.48 -8.26 -15.12
CA ALA A 173 9.71 -9.21 -16.21
C ALA A 173 8.86 -10.50 -16.06
N GLU A 174 8.69 -10.99 -14.84
CA GLU A 174 7.79 -12.13 -14.56
C GLU A 174 6.33 -11.78 -14.89
N MET A 175 5.86 -10.60 -14.47
CA MET A 175 4.49 -10.16 -14.71
C MET A 175 4.23 -9.83 -16.19
N ASP A 176 5.18 -9.23 -16.89
CA ASP A 176 5.09 -8.99 -18.34
C ASP A 176 4.99 -10.34 -19.11
N THR A 177 5.80 -11.32 -18.72
CA THR A 177 5.73 -12.69 -19.29
C THR A 177 4.39 -13.36 -18.99
N PHE A 178 3.87 -13.19 -17.79
CA PHE A 178 2.57 -13.72 -17.38
C PHE A 178 1.44 -13.10 -18.20
N GLN A 179 1.41 -11.79 -18.37
CA GLN A 179 0.41 -11.10 -19.19
C GLN A 179 0.47 -11.50 -20.67
N ALA A 180 1.68 -11.64 -21.23
CA ALA A 180 1.85 -12.15 -22.59
C ALA A 180 1.31 -13.57 -22.76
N GLY A 181 1.52 -14.42 -21.74
CA GLY A 181 0.97 -15.77 -21.70
C GLY A 181 -0.56 -15.79 -21.65
N ILE A 182 -1.17 -14.90 -20.87
CA ILE A 182 -2.64 -14.75 -20.84
C ILE A 182 -3.17 -14.33 -22.23
N ALA A 183 -2.54 -13.40 -22.88
CA ALA A 183 -2.93 -12.99 -24.25
C ALA A 183 -2.89 -14.19 -25.21
N SER A 184 -1.80 -14.96 -25.19
CA SER A 184 -1.67 -16.16 -26.03
C SER A 184 -2.73 -17.22 -25.72
N LEU A 185 -3.04 -17.44 -24.43
CA LEU A 185 -4.09 -18.38 -24.02
C LEU A 185 -5.50 -17.90 -24.43
N THR A 186 -5.73 -16.57 -24.39
CA THR A 186 -6.97 -15.97 -24.85
C THR A 186 -7.15 -16.19 -26.36
N ASP A 187 -6.11 -15.99 -27.16
CA ASP A 187 -6.14 -16.25 -28.61
C ASP A 187 -6.43 -17.74 -28.92
N GLN A 188 -5.84 -18.66 -28.15
CA GLN A 188 -6.10 -20.08 -28.29
C GLN A 188 -7.54 -20.42 -27.90
N TYR A 189 -8.06 -19.84 -26.82
CA TYR A 189 -9.42 -20.00 -26.36
C TYR A 189 -10.44 -19.54 -27.40
N ILE A 190 -10.24 -18.34 -27.97
CA ILE A 190 -11.08 -17.78 -29.05
C ILE A 190 -11.11 -18.73 -30.25
N LYS A 191 -9.95 -19.23 -30.67
CA LYS A 191 -9.86 -20.21 -31.79
C LYS A 191 -10.59 -21.52 -31.51
N LEU A 192 -10.57 -21.98 -30.27
CA LEU A 192 -11.20 -23.25 -29.86
C LEU A 192 -12.72 -23.14 -29.70
N THR A 193 -13.20 -21.99 -29.24
CA THR A 193 -14.61 -21.79 -28.89
C THR A 193 -15.40 -21.02 -29.95
N GLY A 194 -14.71 -20.33 -30.88
CA GLY A 194 -15.33 -19.43 -31.85
C GLY A 194 -15.94 -18.16 -31.24
N ARG A 195 -15.70 -17.89 -29.93
CA ARG A 195 -16.16 -16.64 -29.29
C ARG A 195 -15.36 -15.45 -29.79
N THR A 196 -16.05 -14.33 -30.03
CA THR A 196 -15.46 -13.03 -30.34
C THR A 196 -15.80 -12.05 -29.22
N GLU A 197 -15.05 -10.95 -29.08
CA GLU A 197 -15.31 -9.91 -28.07
C GLU A 197 -16.74 -9.32 -28.17
N GLU A 198 -17.38 -9.38 -29.36
CA GLU A 198 -18.76 -8.95 -29.55
C GLU A 198 -19.79 -9.83 -28.84
N SER A 199 -19.49 -11.11 -28.62
CA SER A 199 -20.40 -12.03 -27.91
C SER A 199 -20.41 -11.82 -26.38
N GLU A 200 -19.41 -11.17 -25.80
CA GLU A 200 -19.35 -10.88 -24.36
C GLU A 200 -20.25 -9.67 -23.98
N THR A 201 -20.38 -8.70 -24.87
CA THR A 201 -21.23 -7.51 -24.67
C THR A 201 -22.73 -7.87 -24.64
N GLU A 202 -23.17 -8.87 -25.37
CA GLU A 202 -24.55 -9.35 -25.35
C GLU A 202 -24.87 -10.14 -24.06
N ALA A 203 -23.95 -11.00 -23.60
CA ALA A 203 -24.11 -11.76 -22.35
C ALA A 203 -24.11 -10.87 -21.11
N GLU A 204 -23.29 -9.81 -21.04
CA GLU A 204 -23.31 -8.82 -19.95
C GLU A 204 -24.59 -7.98 -19.95
N SER A 205 -25.21 -7.72 -21.11
CA SER A 205 -26.46 -6.98 -21.21
C SER A 205 -27.66 -7.79 -20.75
N GLU A 206 -27.65 -9.12 -20.97
CA GLU A 206 -28.70 -10.03 -20.49
C GLU A 206 -28.60 -10.26 -18.98
N THR A 207 -27.40 -10.42 -18.42
CA THR A 207 -27.20 -10.59 -16.97
C THR A 207 -27.58 -9.32 -16.18
N LYS A 208 -27.41 -8.12 -16.74
CA LYS A 208 -27.89 -6.87 -16.12
C LYS A 208 -29.42 -6.75 -16.13
N LYS A 209 -30.08 -7.28 -17.12
CA LYS A 209 -31.57 -7.26 -17.17
C LYS A 209 -32.21 -8.20 -16.17
N GLU A 210 -31.59 -9.34 -15.85
CA GLU A 210 -32.10 -10.27 -14.83
C GLU A 210 -31.89 -9.75 -13.39
N THR A 211 -30.79 -8.99 -13.14
CA THR A 211 -30.49 -8.50 -11.78
C THR A 211 -31.27 -7.25 -11.38
N GLU A 212 -31.82 -6.49 -12.32
CA GLU A 212 -32.64 -5.31 -12.03
C GLU A 212 -34.12 -5.63 -11.70
N SER A 213 -34.55 -6.90 -11.88
CA SER A 213 -35.93 -7.32 -11.64
C SER A 213 -36.25 -7.74 -10.19
N GLU A 214 -35.26 -7.87 -9.29
CA GLU A 214 -35.47 -8.43 -7.94
C GLU A 214 -35.10 -7.49 -6.76
N THR A 215 -34.89 -6.22 -6.95
CA THR A 215 -34.66 -5.31 -5.81
C THR A 215 -35.86 -4.40 -5.54
N LYS A 216 -36.75 -4.86 -4.66
CA LYS A 216 -37.68 -3.97 -3.94
C LYS A 216 -36.92 -3.26 -2.80
N PRO A 217 -37.21 -1.97 -2.54
CA PRO A 217 -36.56 -1.23 -1.47
C PRO A 217 -37.05 -1.72 -0.09
N ILE A 218 -36.10 -1.98 0.79
CA ILE A 218 -36.37 -2.18 2.22
C ILE A 218 -36.24 -0.82 2.90
N GLU A 219 -37.32 -0.33 3.46
CA GLU A 219 -37.39 0.87 4.30
C GLU A 219 -36.50 0.69 5.54
N SER A 220 -35.72 1.73 5.86
CA SER A 220 -34.85 1.78 7.01
C SER A 220 -35.63 2.23 8.25
N GLU A 221 -35.75 1.38 9.24
CA GLU A 221 -36.06 1.81 10.61
C GLU A 221 -34.74 2.12 11.36
N THR A 222 -34.67 3.35 11.85
CA THR A 222 -33.63 3.85 12.74
C THR A 222 -33.81 3.34 14.15
N ALA A 223 -32.82 2.63 14.70
CA ALA A 223 -32.69 2.47 16.14
C ALA A 223 -31.25 2.74 16.55
N ALA A 224 -31.08 3.79 17.33
CA ALA A 224 -29.82 4.12 18.01
C ALA A 224 -29.60 3.17 19.19
N THR A 225 -28.41 2.60 19.32
CA THR A 225 -27.86 2.15 20.62
C THR A 225 -26.34 2.04 20.60
N GLU A 226 -25.76 2.82 21.45
CA GLU A 226 -24.57 2.71 22.29
C GLU A 226 -23.36 1.86 21.87
N LYS A 227 -22.19 2.54 21.91
CA LYS A 227 -20.85 1.98 21.94
C LYS A 227 -20.64 1.11 23.18
N PRO A 228 -19.81 0.09 23.10
CA PRO A 228 -18.87 -0.22 24.17
C PRO A 228 -17.41 -0.10 23.74
N ASP A 229 -16.60 0.55 24.59
CA ASP A 229 -15.16 0.59 24.51
C ASP A 229 -14.54 -0.79 24.72
N PRO A 230 -13.49 -1.16 23.99
CA PRO A 230 -12.73 -2.36 24.30
C PRO A 230 -11.64 -2.09 25.35
N LYS A 231 -11.72 -2.85 26.43
CA LYS A 231 -10.76 -3.00 27.52
C LYS A 231 -9.47 -3.67 27.03
N PRO A 232 -8.31 -3.35 27.58
CA PRO A 232 -7.02 -3.87 27.13
C PRO A 232 -6.76 -5.30 27.59
N GLN A 233 -6.16 -6.11 26.71
CA GLN A 233 -5.61 -7.42 27.06
C GLN A 233 -4.11 -7.35 27.41
N PRO A 234 -3.63 -8.23 28.29
CA PRO A 234 -2.34 -8.08 28.96
C PRO A 234 -1.14 -8.59 28.14
N ASP A 235 -0.01 -7.97 28.44
CA ASP A 235 1.31 -8.33 27.95
C ASP A 235 1.71 -9.78 28.29
N THR A 236 2.10 -10.53 27.28
CA THR A 236 2.86 -11.76 27.47
C THR A 236 4.30 -11.52 27.04
N LYS A 237 5.19 -11.49 28.02
CA LYS A 237 6.64 -11.53 27.81
C LYS A 237 7.03 -12.91 27.31
N GLU A 238 7.72 -12.97 26.20
CA GLU A 238 8.49 -14.15 25.84
C GLU A 238 9.94 -13.79 25.53
N SER A 239 10.78 -14.59 26.09
CA SER A 239 12.20 -14.53 26.33
C SER A 239 13.02 -14.61 25.05
N GLU A 240 14.02 -13.74 24.94
CA GLU A 240 15.06 -13.78 23.91
C GLU A 240 16.02 -14.97 24.11
N THR A 241 16.22 -15.75 23.06
CA THR A 241 17.44 -16.57 22.93
C THR A 241 18.22 -16.12 21.71
N LYS A 242 19.38 -15.51 21.99
CA LYS A 242 20.35 -15.09 20.99
C LYS A 242 21.04 -16.30 20.37
N GLN A 243 21.07 -16.38 19.05
CA GLN A 243 22.18 -17.01 18.34
C GLN A 243 22.72 -16.06 17.27
N GLN A 244 23.99 -15.75 17.44
CA GLN A 244 24.81 -14.84 16.67
C GLN A 244 25.58 -15.62 15.62
N VAL A 245 25.49 -15.19 14.34
CA VAL A 245 26.47 -15.54 13.31
C VAL A 245 26.83 -14.22 12.56
N PRO A 246 28.11 -13.89 12.38
CA PRO A 246 28.52 -12.58 11.92
C PRO A 246 28.54 -12.51 10.37
N SER A 247 27.89 -11.54 9.81
CA SER A 247 28.18 -11.05 8.47
C SER A 247 28.30 -9.53 8.48
N THR A 248 29.47 -9.08 8.11
CA THR A 248 29.89 -7.71 7.96
C THR A 248 29.20 -7.06 6.76
N GLU A 249 28.08 -6.37 7.00
CA GLU A 249 27.57 -5.34 6.11
C GLU A 249 27.08 -4.15 6.95
N THR A 250 27.57 -2.99 6.63
CA THR A 250 27.24 -1.72 7.29
C THR A 250 25.73 -1.49 7.20
N PRO A 251 24.97 -1.37 8.31
CA PRO A 251 23.52 -1.27 8.25
C PRO A 251 23.10 0.02 7.54
N ALA A 252 22.27 -0.10 6.52
CA ALA A 252 21.64 1.02 5.83
C ALA A 252 20.93 1.91 6.84
N LYS A 253 21.37 3.18 6.94
CA LYS A 253 20.89 4.15 7.92
C LYS A 253 19.38 4.38 7.76
N ALA A 254 18.60 3.96 8.74
CA ALA A 254 17.14 4.10 8.72
C ALA A 254 16.69 5.55 8.46
N ARG A 255 15.59 5.73 7.75
CA ARG A 255 14.99 7.03 7.42
C ARG A 255 14.87 7.90 8.67
N PRO A 256 15.21 9.23 8.61
CA PRO A 256 15.06 10.09 9.78
C PRO A 256 13.62 10.16 10.26
N ALA A 257 13.40 10.11 11.56
CA ALA A 257 12.09 10.27 12.15
C ALA A 257 11.49 11.67 11.88
N LYS A 258 10.18 11.81 12.08
CA LYS A 258 9.46 13.09 11.98
C LYS A 258 10.10 14.18 12.86
N VAL A 259 10.30 15.36 12.32
CA VAL A 259 10.76 16.51 13.12
C VAL A 259 9.67 16.95 14.08
N ARG A 260 9.99 16.99 15.37
CA ARG A 260 9.08 17.40 16.45
C ARG A 260 9.54 18.67 17.15
N GLY A 261 8.62 19.33 17.85
CA GLY A 261 8.94 20.49 18.70
C GLY A 261 9.31 21.76 17.92
N LEU A 262 8.83 21.90 16.67
CA LEU A 262 9.03 23.15 15.94
C LEU A 262 8.38 24.32 16.70
N SER A 263 9.18 25.32 17.04
CA SER A 263 8.75 26.58 17.64
C SER A 263 9.27 27.75 16.81
N ILE A 264 8.54 28.85 16.81
CA ILE A 264 8.90 30.07 16.08
C ILE A 264 8.79 31.27 17.05
N LYS A 265 9.90 32.04 17.20
CA LYS A 265 9.93 33.26 18.01
C LYS A 265 10.36 34.44 17.14
N ALA A 266 9.74 35.58 17.31
CA ALA A 266 10.25 36.86 16.79
C ALA A 266 11.48 37.29 17.63
N VAL A 267 12.61 37.54 16.96
CA VAL A 267 13.84 37.93 17.65
C VAL A 267 14.22 39.38 17.39
N SER A 268 13.79 39.94 16.27
CA SER A 268 13.88 41.37 15.97
C SER A 268 13.00 41.71 14.75
N LYS A 269 12.88 43.00 14.40
CA LYS A 269 12.14 43.45 13.19
C LYS A 269 12.57 42.63 11.95
N GLY A 270 11.61 41.91 11.34
CA GLY A 270 11.82 41.13 10.12
C GLY A 270 12.69 39.86 10.29
N LYS A 271 12.85 39.35 11.53
CA LYS A 271 13.61 38.14 11.81
C LYS A 271 12.80 37.16 12.70
N LEU A 272 12.65 35.91 12.26
CA LEU A 272 12.02 34.84 13.00
C LEU A 272 13.02 33.73 13.27
N LEU A 273 13.16 33.33 14.54
CA LEU A 273 13.97 32.19 14.98
C LEU A 273 13.09 30.95 15.06
N LEU A 274 13.46 29.94 14.31
CA LEU A 274 12.89 28.61 14.35
C LEU A 274 13.79 27.70 15.18
N LYS A 275 13.21 26.88 16.08
CA LYS A 275 13.92 25.82 16.82
C LYS A 275 13.08 24.55 16.77
N TRP A 276 13.75 23.38 16.77
CA TRP A 276 13.11 22.07 16.79
C TRP A 276 13.94 21.06 17.57
N LYS A 277 13.38 19.88 17.87
CA LYS A 277 14.10 18.80 18.54
C LYS A 277 15.02 18.06 17.55
N LYS A 278 16.20 17.66 18.02
CA LYS A 278 17.14 16.83 17.26
C LYS A 278 16.46 15.53 16.84
N VAL A 279 16.67 15.10 15.59
CA VAL A 279 16.15 13.86 15.04
C VAL A 279 17.27 12.83 14.99
N LYS A 280 17.01 11.62 15.50
CA LYS A 280 17.94 10.49 15.42
C LYS A 280 18.14 10.12 13.93
N ASN A 281 19.35 9.74 13.55
CA ASN A 281 19.75 9.39 12.19
C ASN A 281 19.64 10.50 11.14
N ALA A 282 19.44 11.76 11.52
CA ALA A 282 19.48 12.87 10.59
C ALA A 282 20.92 13.34 10.32
N ASP A 283 21.25 13.63 9.06
CA ASP A 283 22.50 14.30 8.66
C ASP A 283 22.28 15.80 8.47
N GLY A 284 21.03 16.26 8.47
CA GLY A 284 20.68 17.66 8.37
C GLY A 284 19.19 17.90 8.27
N TYR A 285 18.82 19.16 8.02
CA TYR A 285 17.44 19.61 7.96
C TYR A 285 17.21 20.53 6.77
N VAL A 286 15.97 20.54 6.28
CA VAL A 286 15.51 21.49 5.27
C VAL A 286 14.34 22.27 5.85
N VAL A 287 14.44 23.60 5.79
CA VAL A 287 13.39 24.51 6.23
C VAL A 287 12.59 24.98 5.02
N TYR A 288 11.28 24.85 5.09
CA TYR A 288 10.35 25.32 4.09
C TYR A 288 9.47 26.44 4.63
N ARG A 289 9.05 27.35 3.76
CA ARG A 289 8.18 28.48 4.07
C ARG A 289 7.11 28.66 3.04
N ALA A 290 5.92 29.03 3.49
CA ALA A 290 4.80 29.50 2.66
C ALA A 290 4.20 30.79 3.23
N ASP A 291 3.45 31.51 2.39
CA ASP A 291 2.72 32.75 2.76
C ASP A 291 1.26 32.44 3.19
N LYS A 292 0.77 31.23 2.95
CA LYS A 292 -0.56 30.71 3.36
C LYS A 292 -0.39 29.32 3.96
N LYS A 293 -1.27 28.94 4.92
CA LYS A 293 -1.19 27.63 5.62
C LYS A 293 -1.24 26.46 4.64
N LYS A 294 -2.14 26.51 3.67
CA LYS A 294 -2.28 25.53 2.58
C LYS A 294 -1.56 25.94 1.28
N GLY A 295 -0.60 26.87 1.35
CA GLY A 295 0.12 27.37 0.19
C GLY A 295 1.30 26.50 -0.22
N LYS A 296 1.87 26.79 -1.41
CA LYS A 296 3.07 26.12 -1.91
C LYS A 296 4.29 26.46 -1.05
N TYR A 297 4.85 25.48 -0.34
CA TYR A 297 6.02 25.64 0.52
C TYR A 297 7.30 25.66 -0.32
N LYS A 298 8.02 26.77 -0.26
CA LYS A 298 9.32 26.93 -0.92
C LYS A 298 10.45 26.63 0.06
N LYS A 299 11.50 25.95 -0.40
CA LYS A 299 12.72 25.70 0.35
C LYS A 299 13.43 27.02 0.62
N VAL A 300 13.66 27.34 1.91
CA VAL A 300 14.37 28.59 2.31
C VAL A 300 15.76 28.33 2.85
N LYS A 301 16.05 27.14 3.39
CA LYS A 301 17.39 26.78 3.88
C LYS A 301 17.57 25.27 3.95
N VAL A 302 18.78 24.85 3.58
CA VAL A 302 19.32 23.51 3.88
C VAL A 302 20.38 23.67 4.96
N LEU A 303 20.27 22.88 6.02
CA LEU A 303 21.19 22.85 7.14
C LEU A 303 21.90 21.50 7.15
N ASN A 304 23.17 21.50 6.79
CA ASN A 304 23.99 20.29 6.85
C ASN A 304 24.52 20.12 8.29
N GLY A 305 24.21 19.01 8.91
CA GLY A 305 24.62 18.63 10.26
C GLY A 305 23.45 18.38 11.21
N ALA A 306 23.46 17.21 11.85
CA ALA A 306 22.42 16.74 12.78
C ALA A 306 22.25 17.63 14.03
N LYS A 307 23.28 18.37 14.40
CA LYS A 307 23.26 19.30 15.57
C LYS A 307 22.64 20.67 15.24
N LYS A 308 22.39 20.98 13.96
CA LYS A 308 21.81 22.27 13.55
C LYS A 308 20.29 22.26 13.69
N ILE A 309 19.80 22.46 14.89
CA ILE A 309 18.38 22.39 15.27
C ILE A 309 17.70 23.76 15.37
N SER A 310 18.30 24.79 14.79
CA SER A 310 17.72 26.13 14.73
C SER A 310 18.07 26.85 13.44
N PHE A 311 17.23 27.82 13.06
CA PHE A 311 17.44 28.67 11.89
C PHE A 311 16.75 29.99 12.07
N THR A 312 17.46 31.09 11.77
CA THR A 312 16.89 32.44 11.76
C THR A 312 16.58 32.88 10.34
N ASN A 313 15.29 33.00 10.02
CA ASN A 313 14.85 33.56 8.76
C ASN A 313 14.81 35.09 8.85
N LYS A 314 15.53 35.76 7.95
CA LYS A 314 15.72 37.21 7.93
C LYS A 314 14.97 37.86 6.75
N LYS A 315 14.92 39.19 6.70
CA LYS A 315 14.31 40.01 5.63
C LYS A 315 12.83 39.71 5.41
N LEU A 316 12.09 39.49 6.49
CA LEU A 316 10.66 39.24 6.44
C LEU A 316 9.87 40.58 6.42
N LYS A 317 8.80 40.62 5.62
CA LYS A 317 7.92 41.81 5.55
C LYS A 317 7.12 41.94 6.84
N LYS A 318 7.01 43.21 7.35
CA LYS A 318 6.19 43.52 8.53
C LYS A 318 4.72 43.19 8.27
N LYS A 319 3.99 42.87 9.33
CA LYS A 319 2.52 42.55 9.31
C LYS A 319 2.13 41.37 8.41
N LYS A 320 3.09 40.55 7.91
CA LYS A 320 2.81 39.36 7.10
C LYS A 320 3.02 38.11 7.94
N THR A 321 2.06 37.19 7.89
CA THR A 321 2.15 35.85 8.51
C THR A 321 2.94 34.92 7.60
N TYR A 322 3.88 34.19 8.18
CA TYR A 322 4.66 33.18 7.47
C TYR A 322 4.47 31.81 8.12
N TYR A 323 4.32 30.78 7.29
CA TYR A 323 4.12 29.39 7.68
C TYR A 323 5.38 28.59 7.39
N TYR A 324 5.79 27.74 8.34
CA TYR A 324 7.02 26.97 8.23
C TYR A 324 6.78 25.50 8.55
N LYS A 325 7.51 24.62 7.84
CA LYS A 325 7.73 23.23 8.20
C LYS A 325 9.21 22.90 8.03
N VAL A 326 9.70 21.91 8.80
CA VAL A 326 11.11 21.47 8.79
C VAL A 326 11.12 19.98 8.62
N CYS A 327 11.92 19.46 7.66
CA CYS A 327 12.13 18.05 7.42
C CYS A 327 13.58 17.69 7.73
N ALA A 328 13.80 16.56 8.38
CA ALA A 328 15.12 15.97 8.53
C ALA A 328 15.50 15.18 7.28
N TYR A 329 16.78 15.05 6.99
CA TYR A 329 17.29 14.15 5.96
C TYR A 329 18.54 13.42 6.43
N HIS A 330 18.80 12.24 5.88
CA HIS A 330 20.11 11.62 5.86
C HIS A 330 20.60 11.46 4.42
N LYS A 331 21.90 11.24 4.25
CA LYS A 331 22.53 11.02 2.96
C LYS A 331 22.75 9.53 2.71
N VAL A 332 22.38 9.08 1.52
CA VAL A 332 22.74 7.78 0.98
C VAL A 332 23.50 8.05 -0.31
N GLY A 333 24.82 7.92 -0.27
CA GLY A 333 25.70 8.38 -1.33
C GLY A 333 25.50 9.89 -1.60
N LYS A 334 25.26 10.26 -2.84
CA LYS A 334 24.98 11.65 -3.28
C LYS A 334 23.51 12.08 -3.08
N LYS A 335 22.59 11.14 -2.80
CA LYS A 335 21.16 11.42 -2.64
C LYS A 335 20.80 11.76 -1.19
N LYS A 336 19.76 12.59 -0.99
CA LYS A 336 19.18 12.91 0.33
C LYS A 336 17.87 12.15 0.49
N VAL A 337 17.77 11.34 1.53
CA VAL A 337 16.54 10.67 1.94
C VAL A 337 15.90 11.48 3.05
N TYR A 338 14.66 11.90 2.86
CA TYR A 338 13.96 12.78 3.79
C TYR A 338 13.05 11.99 4.71
N GLY A 339 13.03 12.38 5.99
CA GLY A 339 12.01 11.98 6.95
C GLY A 339 10.79 12.89 6.86
N SER A 340 9.73 12.53 7.59
CA SER A 340 8.51 13.33 7.67
C SER A 340 8.80 14.71 8.26
N CYS A 341 8.15 15.73 7.69
CA CYS A 341 8.31 17.11 8.15
C CYS A 341 7.58 17.35 9.48
N SER A 342 7.94 18.42 10.16
CA SER A 342 7.22 18.90 11.35
C SER A 342 5.78 19.32 11.01
N ALA A 343 4.91 19.36 12.01
CA ALA A 343 3.68 20.12 11.91
C ALA A 343 3.97 21.58 11.47
N VAL A 344 3.04 22.15 10.70
CA VAL A 344 3.14 23.55 10.27
C VAL A 344 2.97 24.47 11.46
N LYS A 345 3.88 25.42 11.61
CA LYS A 345 3.77 26.52 12.57
C LYS A 345 3.84 27.85 11.85
N SER A 346 3.14 28.84 12.37
CA SER A 346 3.12 30.19 11.80
C SER A 346 3.47 31.27 12.81
N ARG A 347 3.95 32.37 12.30
CA ARG A 347 4.17 33.61 13.07
C ARG A 347 3.99 34.81 12.16
N LYS A 348 3.35 35.87 12.72
CA LYS A 348 3.23 37.20 12.14
C LYS A 348 4.39 38.06 12.56
#